data_ee5863766491d79c9fbcb6b22888bcf7
#
_entry.id   ee5863766491d79c9fbcb6b22888bcf7
#
_cell.length_a   1.000
_cell.length_b   1.000
_cell.length_c   1.000
_cell.angle_alpha   90.00
_cell.angle_beta   90.00
_cell.angle_gamma   90.00
#
_symmetry.space_group_name_H-M   'P 1'
#
loop_
_entity.id
_entity.type
_entity.pdbx_description
1 polymer ?
#
loop_
_entity_poly.entity_id
_entity_poly.type
_entity_poly.pdbx_seq_one_letter_code
_entity_poly.pdbx_strand_id
1 'polypeptide(L)'
;MAAYTGTGDADSTGEEPDGTPKGPDGTPKGPGGTPEGPGGVPYEPDSEPGGDPDRQPEATPDGNRGPAANGGLRRDEAVRAALEQGLVGPATPIIGLLDITGIRASAAALRAAFDAVTAPGTPVLHAFAVKATPLVPVLRLLHREGIGAEVASPGELALARAAGVPPARTVLDSPAKTPAELREALALGIAVNADNPQELARLDGLMRSASTRSPIGIRVNPQVGGGSIGALSTATATSKFGVALRDEGAREWVVRAYLDRPWLTRLHAHSGSQGMPLELMARAVAETYGLAEEINERAGRRQIDTLDIGGGLPVNFGSDAHTPTYEEYARLLAETVPGLFDGRYGLVTEFGRSLLAKHGVVLARVEYAKSAGGRAIAVTHAGVQVAARTVYAPKSWPLRVAAYDTKGRPKAGPEVVQDVAGPACFAGDLLAEGRSMPLLEQGDYAAALDTGAYYFAHHYAYNSLARPGIYGFGPDGAGGVRFAVVRTPQTLDEIVAESGGSHAGSLTDMF
;
A
#
# COMPACT_ATOMS: atom_id res chain seq x y z
N MET A 1 32.67 -55.76 -10.92
CA MET A 1 32.34 -56.90 -11.74
C MET A 1 31.05 -56.59 -12.44
N ALA A 2 30.89 -56.48 -13.73
CA ALA A 2 31.67 -56.73 -14.89
C ALA A 2 31.42 -55.63 -15.92
N ALA A 3 32.43 -55.29 -16.63
CA ALA A 3 32.48 -54.49 -17.84
C ALA A 3 31.76 -55.18 -19.00
N TYR A 4 31.21 -54.41 -19.93
CA TYR A 4 31.28 -54.77 -21.35
C TYR A 4 31.44 -53.54 -22.22
N THR A 5 32.53 -53.55 -22.96
CA THR A 5 33.01 -52.72 -24.03
C THR A 5 32.36 -53.10 -25.37
N GLY A 6 32.19 -52.12 -26.25
CA GLY A 6 31.80 -52.40 -27.63
C GLY A 6 31.85 -51.13 -28.47
N THR A 7 32.94 -51.01 -29.17
CA THR A 7 33.38 -50.06 -30.19
C THR A 7 32.58 -50.15 -31.49
N GLY A 8 32.50 -49.06 -32.25
CA GLY A 8 32.07 -49.05 -33.65
C GLY A 8 32.09 -47.67 -34.26
N ASP A 9 33.20 -47.33 -34.95
CA ASP A 9 33.45 -46.20 -35.85
C ASP A 9 32.56 -46.26 -37.10
N ALA A 10 32.23 -45.09 -37.68
CA ALA A 10 32.41 -44.72 -39.10
C ALA A 10 31.66 -43.40 -39.39
N ASP A 11 32.34 -42.34 -39.53
CA ASP A 11 32.77 -41.56 -40.68
C ASP A 11 31.78 -41.41 -41.86
N SER A 12 31.37 -40.15 -42.15
CA SER A 12 31.36 -39.53 -43.50
C SER A 12 30.81 -38.10 -43.53
N THR A 13 31.69 -37.21 -43.79
CA THR A 13 31.75 -36.00 -44.64
C THR A 13 30.49 -35.65 -45.44
N GLY A 14 30.17 -34.31 -45.51
CA GLY A 14 29.29 -33.74 -46.53
C GLY A 14 28.91 -32.26 -46.27
N GLU A 15 29.78 -31.40 -46.72
CA GLU A 15 29.65 -30.09 -47.40
C GLU A 15 28.37 -29.23 -47.21
N GLU A 16 28.64 -27.98 -46.87
CA GLU A 16 27.76 -26.80 -47.13
C GLU A 16 27.52 -26.58 -48.63
N PRO A 17 26.48 -25.88 -49.01
CA PRO A 17 26.74 -24.65 -49.77
C PRO A 17 25.94 -23.43 -49.34
N ASP A 18 26.65 -22.34 -49.38
CA ASP A 18 26.33 -20.92 -49.49
C ASP A 18 25.35 -20.64 -50.66
N GLY A 19 24.46 -19.67 -50.45
CA GLY A 19 23.55 -19.24 -51.52
C GLY A 19 22.56 -18.14 -51.14
N THR A 20 23.04 -16.90 -51.07
CA THR A 20 22.16 -15.71 -51.23
C THR A 20 21.72 -15.55 -52.70
N PRO A 21 20.53 -15.05 -52.95
CA PRO A 21 20.37 -14.09 -54.05
C PRO A 21 19.61 -12.81 -53.69
N LYS A 22 20.09 -11.75 -54.30
CA LYS A 22 19.59 -10.35 -54.42
C LYS A 22 18.26 -10.30 -55.14
N GLY A 23 17.50 -9.18 -54.81
CA GLY A 23 16.20 -8.84 -55.37
C GLY A 23 16.16 -8.58 -56.90
N PRO A 24 14.96 -8.21 -57.36
CA PRO A 24 14.81 -6.85 -57.88
C PRO A 24 13.45 -6.20 -57.66
N ASP A 25 13.45 -4.88 -57.87
CA ASP A 25 12.35 -3.92 -57.94
C ASP A 25 11.15 -4.33 -58.79
N GLY A 26 9.97 -3.81 -58.35
CA GLY A 26 8.78 -3.85 -59.23
C GLY A 26 7.49 -3.44 -58.51
N THR A 27 7.19 -2.14 -58.50
CA THR A 27 5.85 -1.64 -58.23
C THR A 27 4.88 -1.92 -59.38
N PRO A 28 3.59 -2.14 -59.09
CA PRO A 28 2.56 -1.35 -59.77
C PRO A 28 1.44 -0.80 -58.88
N LYS A 29 0.89 0.34 -59.34
CA LYS A 29 -0.17 1.17 -58.76
C LYS A 29 -1.57 0.51 -58.86
N GLY A 30 -2.36 0.74 -57.82
CA GLY A 30 -3.77 1.00 -57.54
C GLY A 30 -4.89 0.34 -58.39
N PRO A 31 -6.16 0.45 -58.00
CA PRO A 31 -6.83 1.63 -57.44
C PRO A 31 -7.77 1.37 -56.24
N GLY A 32 -7.95 2.34 -55.41
CA GLY A 32 -9.16 3.15 -55.13
C GLY A 32 -10.27 2.50 -54.33
N GLY A 33 -10.59 3.10 -53.14
CA GLY A 33 -11.89 2.95 -52.52
C GLY A 33 -11.85 2.94 -50.99
N THR A 34 -11.81 4.11 -50.36
CA THR A 34 -12.13 4.30 -48.93
C THR A 34 -13.63 4.50 -48.76
N PRO A 35 -14.23 4.08 -47.66
CA PRO A 35 -15.30 4.83 -47.03
C PRO A 35 -14.82 5.52 -45.77
N GLU A 36 -15.14 6.79 -45.66
CA GLU A 36 -14.93 7.68 -44.55
C GLU A 36 -15.69 7.19 -43.29
N GLY A 37 -15.02 7.10 -42.16
CA GLY A 37 -15.61 7.02 -40.83
C GLY A 37 -15.26 8.32 -40.08
N PRO A 38 -16.07 8.76 -39.08
CA PRO A 38 -16.07 10.13 -38.60
C PRO A 38 -14.85 10.45 -37.73
N GLY A 39 -14.42 11.71 -37.84
CA GLY A 39 -13.20 12.29 -37.36
C GLY A 39 -12.85 12.05 -35.91
N GLY A 40 -11.69 11.47 -35.69
CA GLY A 40 -10.97 11.56 -34.47
C GLY A 40 -10.14 12.84 -34.45
N VAL A 41 -10.37 13.69 -33.47
CA VAL A 41 -9.55 14.87 -33.15
C VAL A 41 -8.19 14.41 -32.68
N PRO A 42 -7.05 14.93 -33.17
CA PRO A 42 -5.75 14.61 -32.68
C PRO A 42 -5.60 15.16 -31.25
N TYR A 43 -5.17 14.31 -30.34
CA TYR A 43 -4.74 14.69 -28.98
C TYR A 43 -3.41 15.44 -29.10
N GLU A 44 -3.42 16.76 -28.91
CA GLU A 44 -2.23 17.53 -28.61
C GLU A 44 -1.98 17.43 -27.10
N PRO A 45 -0.76 17.11 -26.66
CA PRO A 45 -0.44 17.16 -25.22
C PRO A 45 -0.36 18.62 -24.79
N ASP A 46 -1.22 19.00 -23.86
CA ASP A 46 -1.20 20.30 -23.19
C ASP A 46 0.17 20.59 -22.64
N SER A 47 0.68 21.78 -22.98
CA SER A 47 1.91 22.38 -22.50
C SER A 47 1.87 22.48 -20.96
N GLU A 48 2.89 21.93 -20.30
CA GLU A 48 3.14 22.08 -18.88
C GLU A 48 3.23 23.57 -18.48
N PRO A 49 2.60 24.00 -17.38
CA PRO A 49 2.96 25.24 -16.73
C PRO A 49 4.28 24.98 -15.98
N GLY A 50 5.35 25.58 -16.46
CA GLY A 50 6.67 25.56 -15.83
C GLY A 50 6.62 26.14 -14.42
N GLY A 51 6.56 25.26 -13.43
CA GLY A 51 6.84 25.53 -12.03
C GLY A 51 8.22 24.97 -11.71
N ASP A 52 9.10 25.84 -11.27
CA ASP A 52 10.46 25.52 -10.80
C ASP A 52 10.37 24.49 -9.66
N PRO A 53 10.88 23.25 -9.84
CA PRO A 53 10.80 22.21 -8.79
C PRO A 53 11.73 22.47 -7.59
N ASP A 54 12.58 23.52 -7.61
CA ASP A 54 13.54 23.84 -6.57
C ASP A 54 13.11 24.97 -5.62
N ARG A 55 11.89 25.49 -5.74
CA ARG A 55 11.40 26.51 -4.82
C ARG A 55 10.95 25.88 -3.51
N GLN A 56 11.87 25.76 -2.56
CA GLN A 56 11.54 25.50 -1.16
C GLN A 56 10.77 26.68 -0.57
N PRO A 57 9.66 26.47 0.15
CA PRO A 57 9.03 27.51 0.93
C PRO A 57 9.97 27.92 2.08
N GLU A 58 10.21 29.23 2.21
CA GLU A 58 10.98 29.80 3.31
C GLU A 58 10.37 29.40 4.66
N ALA A 59 11.21 28.86 5.54
CA ALA A 59 10.85 28.49 6.90
C ALA A 59 10.60 29.77 7.73
N THR A 60 9.37 30.01 8.13
CA THR A 60 9.05 30.93 9.20
C THR A 60 9.47 30.34 10.55
N PRO A 61 10.14 31.12 11.42
CA PRO A 61 10.47 30.64 12.77
C PRO A 61 9.22 30.71 13.64
N ASP A 62 8.62 29.59 13.94
CA ASP A 62 7.43 29.61 14.79
C ASP A 62 7.56 28.74 16.04
N GLY A 63 7.20 29.34 17.16
CA GLY A 63 7.35 28.87 18.53
C GLY A 63 6.24 27.93 19.03
N ASN A 64 5.66 27.10 18.19
CA ASN A 64 4.75 26.03 18.65
C ASN A 64 5.13 24.68 18.06
N ARG A 65 5.99 23.94 18.77
CA ARG A 65 6.41 22.59 18.38
C ARG A 65 5.26 21.59 18.60
N GLY A 66 4.40 21.45 17.58
CA GLY A 66 3.35 20.44 17.56
C GLY A 66 3.87 19.00 17.50
N PRO A 67 2.97 17.97 17.45
CA PRO A 67 3.31 16.55 17.50
C PRO A 67 4.36 16.06 16.48
N ALA A 68 4.51 16.76 15.35
CA ALA A 68 5.48 16.48 14.30
C ALA A 68 6.94 16.70 14.75
N ALA A 69 7.23 17.77 15.50
CA ALA A 69 8.57 18.05 16.01
C ALA A 69 9.06 17.00 17.00
N ASN A 70 8.13 16.41 17.78
CA ASN A 70 8.44 15.34 18.71
C ASN A 70 8.73 14.00 17.99
N GLY A 71 8.20 13.77 16.79
CA GLY A 71 8.42 12.56 16.01
C GLY A 71 9.88 12.40 15.56
N GLY A 72 10.50 13.45 15.07
CA GLY A 72 11.91 13.46 14.67
C GLY A 72 12.85 13.15 15.84
N LEU A 73 12.66 13.84 16.96
CA LEU A 73 13.48 13.61 18.17
C LEU A 73 13.35 12.18 18.69
N ARG A 74 12.12 11.63 18.75
CA ARG A 74 11.91 10.23 19.17
C ARG A 74 12.59 9.24 18.24
N ARG A 75 12.58 9.49 16.93
CA ARG A 75 13.29 8.68 15.93
C ARG A 75 14.79 8.67 16.18
N ASP A 76 15.41 9.85 16.37
CA ASP A 76 16.85 9.97 16.56
C ASP A 76 17.31 9.28 17.83
N GLU A 77 16.53 9.41 18.91
CA GLU A 77 16.74 8.68 20.17
C GLU A 77 16.60 7.16 19.97
N ALA A 78 15.61 6.71 19.20
CA ALA A 78 15.41 5.28 18.92
C ALA A 78 16.54 4.69 18.06
N VAL A 79 17.04 5.43 17.07
CA VAL A 79 18.18 4.99 16.25
C VAL A 79 19.41 4.80 17.15
N ARG A 80 19.74 5.80 17.99
CA ARG A 80 20.86 5.70 18.92
C ARG A 80 20.70 4.51 19.88
N ALA A 81 19.55 4.39 20.51
CA ALA A 81 19.27 3.30 21.45
C ALA A 81 19.30 1.91 20.78
N ALA A 82 18.88 1.80 19.50
CA ALA A 82 18.94 0.55 18.76
C ALA A 82 20.37 0.08 18.54
N LEU A 83 21.29 1.02 18.26
CA LEU A 83 22.71 0.70 18.17
C LEU A 83 23.31 0.31 19.55
N GLU A 84 23.03 1.12 20.57
CA GLU A 84 23.52 0.88 21.94
C GLU A 84 23.05 -0.48 22.51
N GLN A 85 21.82 -0.91 22.17
CA GLN A 85 21.26 -2.20 22.56
C GLN A 85 21.60 -3.35 21.60
N GLY A 86 22.39 -3.10 20.54
CA GLY A 86 22.85 -4.12 19.61
C GLY A 86 21.76 -4.71 18.69
N LEU A 87 20.64 -4.01 18.50
CA LEU A 87 19.57 -4.44 17.59
C LEU A 87 19.99 -4.31 16.13
N VAL A 88 20.84 -3.35 15.82
CA VAL A 88 21.42 -3.13 14.50
C VAL A 88 22.93 -2.96 14.59
N GLY A 89 23.67 -3.53 13.66
CA GLY A 89 25.14 -3.53 13.65
C GLY A 89 25.69 -4.46 12.57
N PRO A 90 26.96 -4.81 12.62
CA PRO A 90 27.59 -5.65 11.58
C PRO A 90 26.92 -7.02 11.39
N ALA A 91 26.42 -7.65 12.48
CA ALA A 91 25.74 -8.95 12.41
C ALA A 91 24.26 -8.85 12.03
N THR A 92 23.63 -7.69 12.25
CA THR A 92 22.23 -7.42 11.90
C THR A 92 22.19 -6.07 11.20
N PRO A 93 22.58 -6.00 9.91
CA PRO A 93 22.86 -4.72 9.25
C PRO A 93 21.63 -3.94 8.82
N ILE A 94 20.43 -4.50 8.98
CA ILE A 94 19.16 -3.86 8.63
C ILE A 94 18.06 -4.25 9.61
N ILE A 95 17.27 -3.25 10.04
CA ILE A 95 16.06 -3.44 10.85
C ILE A 95 14.94 -2.49 10.42
N GLY A 96 13.71 -2.84 10.77
CA GLY A 96 12.57 -1.92 10.75
C GLY A 96 12.27 -1.41 12.17
N LEU A 97 11.95 -0.13 12.30
CA LEU A 97 11.53 0.51 13.54
C LEU A 97 10.14 1.10 13.40
N LEU A 98 9.28 0.93 14.41
CA LEU A 98 7.92 1.50 14.46
C LEU A 98 7.75 2.33 15.74
N ASP A 99 7.40 3.61 15.59
CA ASP A 99 7.07 4.52 16.72
C ASP A 99 5.67 4.20 17.25
N ILE A 100 5.61 3.45 18.34
CA ILE A 100 4.35 3.02 18.97
C ILE A 100 3.57 4.21 19.55
N THR A 101 4.26 5.22 20.06
CA THR A 101 3.63 6.44 20.57
C THR A 101 2.97 7.22 19.45
N GLY A 102 3.67 7.35 18.31
CA GLY A 102 3.12 8.02 17.12
C GLY A 102 1.93 7.27 16.52
N ILE A 103 1.98 5.94 16.43
CA ILE A 103 0.86 5.11 15.93
C ILE A 103 -0.39 5.32 16.80
N ARG A 104 -0.24 5.30 18.13
CA ARG A 104 -1.36 5.56 19.06
C ARG A 104 -1.92 6.96 18.92
N ALA A 105 -1.06 7.95 18.76
CA ALA A 105 -1.46 9.33 18.53
C ALA A 105 -2.26 9.48 17.22
N SER A 106 -1.84 8.83 16.13
CA SER A 106 -2.57 8.82 14.86
C SER A 106 -3.95 8.16 14.97
N ALA A 107 -4.06 7.04 15.69
CA ALA A 107 -5.34 6.38 15.94
C ALA A 107 -6.28 7.26 16.77
N ALA A 108 -5.76 7.96 17.78
CA ALA A 108 -6.52 8.92 18.58
C ALA A 108 -6.98 10.12 17.74
N ALA A 109 -6.09 10.68 16.91
CA ALA A 109 -6.42 11.81 16.03
C ALA A 109 -7.51 11.44 15.01
N LEU A 110 -7.44 10.24 14.41
CA LEU A 110 -8.49 9.75 13.51
C LEU A 110 -9.86 9.73 14.21
N ARG A 111 -9.95 9.11 15.38
CA ARG A 111 -11.20 9.04 16.14
C ARG A 111 -11.71 10.44 16.50
N ALA A 112 -10.87 11.27 17.08
CA ALA A 112 -11.24 12.62 17.49
C ALA A 112 -11.76 13.48 16.33
N ALA A 113 -11.15 13.37 15.13
CA ALA A 113 -11.56 14.11 13.95
C ALA A 113 -12.99 13.74 13.49
N PHE A 114 -13.30 12.45 13.47
CA PHE A 114 -14.64 11.99 13.06
C PHE A 114 -15.68 12.16 14.18
N ASP A 115 -15.32 11.96 15.44
CA ASP A 115 -16.19 12.22 16.59
C ASP A 115 -16.62 13.69 16.64
N ALA A 116 -15.77 14.63 16.23
CA ALA A 116 -16.06 16.06 16.23
C ALA A 116 -17.14 16.49 15.23
N VAL A 117 -17.34 15.72 14.15
CA VAL A 117 -18.31 16.04 13.08
C VAL A 117 -19.51 15.13 13.06
N THR A 118 -19.49 14.01 13.79
CA THR A 118 -20.54 12.99 13.76
C THR A 118 -21.53 13.20 14.91
N ALA A 119 -22.83 13.08 14.64
CA ALA A 119 -23.88 13.17 15.66
C ALA A 119 -23.65 12.13 16.78
N PRO A 120 -23.85 12.50 18.05
CA PRO A 120 -23.66 11.60 19.17
C PRO A 120 -24.47 10.30 19.04
N GLY A 121 -23.82 9.17 19.33
CA GLY A 121 -24.44 7.84 19.25
C GLY A 121 -24.48 7.20 17.88
N THR A 122 -23.96 7.87 16.85
CA THR A 122 -23.79 7.27 15.51
C THR A 122 -22.73 6.17 15.56
N PRO A 123 -23.01 4.95 15.03
CA PRO A 123 -21.97 3.92 14.93
C PRO A 123 -20.89 4.33 13.94
N VAL A 124 -19.64 4.44 14.41
CA VAL A 124 -18.47 4.68 13.55
C VAL A 124 -17.47 3.55 13.74
N LEU A 125 -17.08 2.90 12.65
CA LEU A 125 -16.03 1.90 12.59
C LEU A 125 -14.87 2.41 11.76
N HIS A 126 -13.74 2.69 12.41
CA HIS A 126 -12.49 2.88 11.71
C HIS A 126 -11.83 1.50 11.54
N ALA A 127 -11.76 0.98 10.32
CA ALA A 127 -11.13 -0.28 9.98
C ALA A 127 -9.74 0.01 9.37
N PHE A 128 -8.70 -0.57 9.96
CA PHE A 128 -7.36 -0.44 9.42
C PHE A 128 -7.19 -1.33 8.20
N ALA A 129 -6.76 -0.77 7.07
CA ALA A 129 -6.43 -1.53 5.87
C ALA A 129 -5.19 -2.41 6.10
N VAL A 130 -5.38 -3.69 6.39
CA VAL A 130 -4.32 -4.64 6.81
C VAL A 130 -3.17 -4.70 5.82
N LYS A 131 -3.46 -4.59 4.52
CA LYS A 131 -2.46 -4.50 3.43
C LYS A 131 -1.39 -3.43 3.63
N ALA A 132 -1.66 -2.40 4.42
CA ALA A 132 -0.67 -1.36 4.70
C ALA A 132 0.47 -1.86 5.60
N THR A 133 0.16 -2.68 6.61
CA THR A 133 1.17 -3.25 7.52
C THR A 133 0.62 -4.52 8.17
N PRO A 134 0.77 -5.70 7.53
CA PRO A 134 0.17 -6.97 7.95
C PRO A 134 0.99 -7.64 9.07
N LEU A 135 1.10 -6.96 10.20
CA LEU A 135 1.87 -7.40 11.36
C LEU A 135 0.95 -7.58 12.58
N VAL A 136 0.81 -8.81 13.08
CA VAL A 136 -0.11 -9.16 14.17
C VAL A 136 0.02 -8.24 15.40
N PRO A 137 1.22 -7.90 15.91
CA PRO A 137 1.35 -6.99 17.04
C PRO A 137 0.82 -5.56 16.74
N VAL A 138 0.99 -5.07 15.50
CA VAL A 138 0.47 -3.77 15.07
C VAL A 138 -1.06 -3.79 15.01
N LEU A 139 -1.64 -4.83 14.41
CA LEU A 139 -3.09 -5.02 14.35
C LEU A 139 -3.70 -5.10 15.75
N ARG A 140 -3.04 -5.83 16.67
CA ARG A 140 -3.48 -5.91 18.06
C ARG A 140 -3.39 -4.58 18.80
N LEU A 141 -2.34 -3.79 18.54
CA LEU A 141 -2.20 -2.44 19.08
C LEU A 141 -3.36 -1.57 18.61
N LEU A 142 -3.59 -1.50 17.29
CA LEU A 142 -4.66 -0.71 16.70
C LEU A 142 -6.04 -1.15 17.20
N HIS A 143 -6.25 -2.45 17.34
CA HIS A 143 -7.50 -2.97 17.91
C HIS A 143 -7.73 -2.48 19.35
N ARG A 144 -6.69 -2.46 20.19
CA ARG A 144 -6.78 -1.89 21.55
C ARG A 144 -7.05 -0.39 21.56
N GLU A 145 -6.60 0.33 20.52
CA GLU A 145 -6.93 1.74 20.32
C GLU A 145 -8.31 1.94 19.68
N GLY A 146 -9.14 0.91 19.59
CA GLY A 146 -10.51 1.02 19.07
C GLY A 146 -10.62 1.00 17.54
N ILE A 147 -9.57 0.56 16.83
CA ILE A 147 -9.57 0.41 15.36
C ILE A 147 -9.90 -1.04 15.00
N GLY A 148 -10.75 -1.26 13.98
CA GLY A 148 -11.05 -2.58 13.40
C GLY A 148 -10.06 -2.96 12.31
N ALA A 149 -10.44 -3.90 11.42
CA ALA A 149 -9.62 -4.36 10.31
C ALA A 149 -10.41 -4.42 8.99
N GLU A 150 -9.87 -3.86 7.92
CA GLU A 150 -10.26 -4.19 6.54
C GLU A 150 -9.27 -5.20 6.00
N VAL A 151 -9.78 -6.31 5.47
CA VAL A 151 -9.00 -7.44 4.98
C VAL A 151 -9.38 -7.76 3.53
N ALA A 152 -8.38 -8.08 2.71
CA ALA A 152 -8.56 -8.34 1.28
C ALA A 152 -8.17 -9.77 0.86
N SER A 153 -7.89 -10.65 1.82
CA SER A 153 -7.49 -12.03 1.55
C SER A 153 -7.67 -12.93 2.78
N PRO A 154 -7.69 -14.28 2.61
CA PRO A 154 -7.67 -15.23 3.73
C PRO A 154 -6.48 -15.03 4.66
N GLY A 155 -5.30 -14.68 4.11
CA GLY A 155 -4.10 -14.41 4.89
C GLY A 155 -4.29 -13.21 5.82
N GLU A 156 -4.82 -12.10 5.30
CA GLU A 156 -5.09 -10.91 6.11
C GLU A 156 -6.19 -11.17 7.17
N LEU A 157 -7.22 -11.95 6.81
CA LEU A 157 -8.24 -12.38 7.77
C LEU A 157 -7.63 -13.21 8.91
N ALA A 158 -6.73 -14.14 8.59
CA ALA A 158 -6.02 -14.92 9.60
C ALA A 158 -5.16 -14.05 10.53
N LEU A 159 -4.47 -13.04 9.98
CA LEU A 159 -3.69 -12.08 10.77
C LEU A 159 -4.58 -11.23 11.69
N ALA A 160 -5.71 -10.72 11.19
CA ALA A 160 -6.65 -9.94 11.99
C ALA A 160 -7.23 -10.78 13.14
N ARG A 161 -7.59 -12.05 12.88
CA ARG A 161 -8.06 -13.00 13.91
C ARG A 161 -6.97 -13.29 14.94
N ALA A 162 -5.72 -13.54 14.51
CA ALA A 162 -4.58 -13.75 15.41
C ALA A 162 -4.31 -12.52 16.29
N ALA A 163 -4.58 -11.32 15.78
CA ALA A 163 -4.52 -10.08 16.55
C ALA A 163 -5.67 -9.92 17.55
N GLY A 164 -6.72 -10.73 17.46
CA GLY A 164 -7.90 -10.67 18.33
C GLY A 164 -8.96 -9.66 17.86
N VAL A 165 -8.92 -9.21 16.61
CA VAL A 165 -9.98 -8.35 16.05
C VAL A 165 -11.26 -9.17 15.90
N PRO A 166 -12.38 -8.75 16.52
CA PRO A 166 -13.62 -9.52 16.43
C PRO A 166 -14.28 -9.38 15.05
N PRO A 167 -15.05 -10.39 14.61
CA PRO A 167 -15.75 -10.35 13.32
C PRO A 167 -16.61 -9.10 13.11
N ALA A 168 -17.32 -8.62 14.13
CA ALA A 168 -18.14 -7.41 14.05
C ALA A 168 -17.34 -6.12 13.78
N ARG A 169 -16.01 -6.17 13.86
CA ARG A 169 -15.11 -5.05 13.56
C ARG A 169 -14.20 -5.36 12.38
N THR A 170 -14.56 -6.36 11.57
CA THR A 170 -13.80 -6.79 10.39
C THR A 170 -14.65 -6.60 9.14
N VAL A 171 -14.06 -6.03 8.10
CA VAL A 171 -14.65 -5.85 6.77
C VAL A 171 -13.83 -6.64 5.77
N LEU A 172 -14.48 -7.45 4.91
CA LEU A 172 -13.83 -8.16 3.80
C LEU A 172 -14.10 -7.42 2.49
N ASP A 173 -13.06 -6.84 1.93
CA ASP A 173 -13.11 -6.05 0.70
C ASP A 173 -12.01 -6.46 -0.27
N SER A 174 -12.37 -7.25 -1.27
CA SER A 174 -11.48 -7.77 -2.31
C SER A 174 -12.22 -7.81 -3.64
N PRO A 175 -11.57 -7.57 -4.78
CA PRO A 175 -12.21 -7.70 -6.09
C PRO A 175 -12.33 -9.16 -6.58
N ALA A 176 -11.81 -10.14 -5.84
CA ALA A 176 -11.69 -11.52 -6.33
C ALA A 176 -11.94 -12.57 -5.23
N LYS A 177 -13.01 -12.38 -4.44
CA LYS A 177 -13.40 -13.31 -3.38
C LYS A 177 -13.89 -14.67 -3.95
N THR A 178 -13.31 -15.75 -3.47
CA THR A 178 -13.73 -17.11 -3.82
C THR A 178 -15.02 -17.49 -3.09
N PRO A 179 -15.76 -18.53 -3.55
CA PRO A 179 -16.89 -19.05 -2.80
C PRO A 179 -16.54 -19.58 -1.40
N ALA A 180 -15.29 -20.00 -1.17
CA ALA A 180 -14.83 -20.44 0.15
C ALA A 180 -14.64 -19.26 1.09
N GLU A 181 -14.01 -18.18 0.64
CA GLU A 181 -13.83 -16.94 1.40
C GLU A 181 -15.17 -16.32 1.77
N LEU A 182 -16.11 -16.26 0.82
CA LEU A 182 -17.46 -15.73 1.09
C LEU A 182 -18.19 -16.58 2.14
N ARG A 183 -18.12 -17.92 2.05
CA ARG A 183 -18.73 -18.80 3.07
C ARG A 183 -18.10 -18.60 4.44
N GLU A 184 -16.78 -18.49 4.53
CA GLU A 184 -16.09 -18.23 5.80
C GLU A 184 -16.49 -16.88 6.38
N ALA A 185 -16.49 -15.81 5.58
CA ALA A 185 -16.89 -14.47 6.02
C ALA A 185 -18.33 -14.45 6.57
N LEU A 186 -19.27 -15.08 5.85
CA LEU A 186 -20.67 -15.17 6.28
C LEU A 186 -20.82 -16.01 7.55
N ALA A 187 -20.10 -17.13 7.67
CA ALA A 187 -20.12 -17.97 8.87
C ALA A 187 -19.56 -17.26 10.10
N LEU A 188 -18.57 -16.39 9.92
CA LEU A 188 -17.97 -15.59 10.99
C LEU A 188 -18.80 -14.34 11.34
N GLY A 189 -19.71 -13.90 10.48
CA GLY A 189 -20.46 -12.66 10.67
C GLY A 189 -19.65 -11.40 10.32
N ILE A 190 -18.65 -11.51 9.45
CA ILE A 190 -17.82 -10.41 8.96
C ILE A 190 -18.60 -9.59 7.92
N ALA A 191 -18.46 -8.28 7.92
CA ALA A 191 -19.02 -7.43 6.88
C ALA A 191 -18.36 -7.73 5.51
N VAL A 192 -19.19 -7.77 4.44
CA VAL A 192 -18.74 -8.10 3.08
C VAL A 192 -19.25 -7.05 2.10
N ASN A 193 -18.36 -6.50 1.27
CA ASN A 193 -18.73 -5.65 0.15
C ASN A 193 -18.55 -6.43 -1.17
N ALA A 194 -19.65 -6.74 -1.87
CA ALA A 194 -19.61 -7.36 -3.20
C ALA A 194 -19.01 -6.39 -4.21
N ASP A 195 -17.99 -6.83 -4.94
CA ASP A 195 -17.27 -5.95 -5.88
C ASP A 195 -17.93 -5.88 -7.27
N ASN A 196 -18.75 -6.86 -7.63
CA ASN A 196 -19.33 -6.97 -8.97
C ASN A 196 -20.60 -7.82 -8.99
N PRO A 197 -21.39 -7.79 -10.10
CA PRO A 197 -22.63 -8.54 -10.23
C PRO A 197 -22.49 -10.07 -10.08
N GLN A 198 -21.38 -10.64 -10.55
CA GLN A 198 -21.15 -12.09 -10.47
C GLN A 198 -20.92 -12.52 -9.02
N GLU A 199 -20.24 -11.72 -8.25
CA GLU A 199 -20.05 -11.95 -6.82
C GLU A 199 -21.38 -11.83 -6.06
N LEU A 200 -22.18 -10.82 -6.38
CA LEU A 200 -23.51 -10.68 -5.79
C LEU A 200 -24.40 -11.91 -6.06
N ALA A 201 -24.34 -12.46 -7.28
CA ALA A 201 -25.06 -13.70 -7.60
C ALA A 201 -24.56 -14.92 -6.81
N ARG A 202 -23.25 -14.97 -6.47
CA ARG A 202 -22.70 -15.99 -5.54
C ARG A 202 -23.26 -15.81 -4.14
N LEU A 203 -23.32 -14.57 -3.64
CA LEU A 203 -23.92 -14.24 -2.35
C LEU A 203 -25.40 -14.62 -2.31
N ASP A 204 -26.18 -14.36 -3.37
CA ASP A 204 -27.57 -14.83 -3.49
C ASP A 204 -27.69 -16.34 -3.27
N GLY A 205 -26.77 -17.12 -3.88
CA GLY A 205 -26.72 -18.57 -3.69
C GLY A 205 -26.46 -18.98 -2.25
N LEU A 206 -25.50 -18.30 -1.61
CA LEU A 206 -25.10 -18.59 -0.24
C LEU A 206 -26.17 -18.16 0.76
N MET A 207 -26.80 -17.00 0.57
CA MET A 207 -27.84 -16.45 1.45
C MET A 207 -29.11 -17.31 1.51
N ARG A 208 -29.39 -18.13 0.50
CA ARG A 208 -30.51 -19.09 0.54
C ARG A 208 -30.34 -20.19 1.57
N SER A 209 -29.12 -20.53 1.93
CA SER A 209 -28.80 -21.64 2.84
C SER A 209 -28.08 -21.21 4.13
N ALA A 210 -27.56 -19.99 4.18
CA ALA A 210 -26.81 -19.46 5.31
C ALA A 210 -27.69 -18.67 6.25
N SER A 211 -27.63 -18.98 7.55
CA SER A 211 -28.06 -18.06 8.60
C SER A 211 -26.84 -17.24 8.99
N THR A 212 -26.77 -15.99 8.55
CA THR A 212 -25.62 -15.09 8.84
C THR A 212 -26.08 -13.79 9.50
N ARG A 213 -25.16 -13.19 10.26
CA ARG A 213 -25.29 -11.81 10.78
C ARG A 213 -24.38 -10.84 10.04
N SER A 214 -23.71 -11.28 8.96
CA SER A 214 -22.84 -10.43 8.16
C SER A 214 -23.61 -9.26 7.57
N PRO A 215 -23.23 -8.01 7.85
CA PRO A 215 -23.69 -6.89 7.05
C PRO A 215 -23.12 -7.00 5.65
N ILE A 216 -23.95 -6.87 4.62
CA ILE A 216 -23.53 -7.05 3.22
C ILE A 216 -23.84 -5.76 2.46
N GLY A 217 -22.88 -5.35 1.61
CA GLY A 217 -22.99 -4.20 0.73
C GLY A 217 -22.50 -4.48 -0.67
N ILE A 218 -22.62 -3.49 -1.53
CA ILE A 218 -22.01 -3.46 -2.86
C ILE A 218 -20.96 -2.36 -2.88
N ARG A 219 -19.80 -2.67 -3.44
CA ARG A 219 -18.79 -1.67 -3.79
C ARG A 219 -19.17 -1.01 -5.09
N VAL A 220 -19.22 0.31 -5.08
CA VAL A 220 -19.46 1.11 -6.28
C VAL A 220 -18.22 1.94 -6.64
N ASN A 221 -18.06 2.17 -7.94
CA ASN A 221 -17.09 3.10 -8.48
C ASN A 221 -17.85 4.33 -8.99
N PRO A 222 -17.78 5.48 -8.30
CA PRO A 222 -18.47 6.69 -8.71
C PRO A 222 -17.87 7.37 -9.94
N GLN A 223 -16.73 6.88 -10.46
CA GLN A 223 -16.02 7.35 -11.67
C GLN A 223 -15.78 8.87 -11.65
N VAL A 224 -15.39 9.41 -10.50
CA VAL A 224 -15.12 10.84 -10.31
C VAL A 224 -13.78 11.30 -10.88
N GLY A 225 -12.92 10.35 -11.27
CA GLY A 225 -11.59 10.61 -11.82
C GLY A 225 -10.45 10.05 -10.97
N GLY A 226 -9.24 10.48 -11.23
CA GLY A 226 -8.02 10.01 -10.60
C GLY A 226 -7.17 11.14 -10.01
N GLY A 227 -6.23 10.77 -9.15
CA GLY A 227 -5.21 11.66 -8.60
C GLY A 227 -3.91 11.62 -9.42
N SER A 228 -2.85 12.25 -8.90
CA SER A 228 -1.55 12.35 -9.57
C SER A 228 -0.83 11.00 -9.78
N ILE A 229 -1.19 9.96 -9.00
CA ILE A 229 -0.66 8.61 -9.18
C ILE A 229 -1.78 7.71 -9.71
N GLY A 230 -1.85 7.55 -11.04
CA GLY A 230 -2.93 6.82 -11.73
C GLY A 230 -3.14 5.39 -11.20
N ALA A 231 -2.06 4.65 -10.93
CA ALA A 231 -2.11 3.29 -10.39
C ALA A 231 -2.77 3.17 -9.00
N LEU A 232 -2.93 4.28 -8.28
CA LEU A 232 -3.57 4.34 -6.96
C LEU A 232 -4.97 4.96 -6.99
N SER A 233 -5.44 5.37 -8.16
CA SER A 233 -6.77 5.94 -8.37
C SER A 233 -7.75 4.80 -8.66
N THR A 234 -8.70 4.55 -7.75
CA THR A 234 -9.67 3.46 -7.88
C THR A 234 -11.05 3.93 -8.37
N ALA A 235 -11.26 5.24 -8.50
CA ALA A 235 -12.49 5.85 -9.00
C ALA A 235 -12.36 6.40 -10.44
N THR A 236 -11.47 5.81 -11.25
CA THR A 236 -11.29 6.12 -12.67
C THR A 236 -12.35 5.43 -13.52
N ALA A 237 -12.50 5.88 -14.77
CA ALA A 237 -13.47 5.30 -15.70
C ALA A 237 -13.26 3.80 -15.95
N THR A 238 -12.01 3.32 -15.92
CA THR A 238 -11.63 1.94 -16.24
C THR A 238 -11.07 1.16 -15.06
N SER A 239 -11.42 1.55 -13.83
CA SER A 239 -11.00 0.84 -12.62
C SER A 239 -11.57 -0.58 -12.59
N LYS A 240 -10.73 -1.53 -12.13
CA LYS A 240 -11.18 -2.93 -11.92
C LYS A 240 -12.09 -3.11 -10.69
N PHE A 241 -12.27 -2.07 -9.88
CA PHE A 241 -12.96 -2.15 -8.60
C PHE A 241 -14.38 -1.59 -8.68
N GLY A 242 -15.33 -2.33 -8.12
CA GLY A 242 -16.69 -1.90 -7.92
C GLY A 242 -17.52 -1.75 -9.19
N VAL A 243 -18.81 -1.54 -9.02
CA VAL A 243 -19.74 -1.30 -10.13
C VAL A 243 -19.58 0.15 -10.63
N ALA A 244 -19.22 0.32 -11.88
CA ALA A 244 -18.95 1.62 -12.53
C ALA A 244 -20.26 2.37 -12.75
N LEU A 245 -20.58 3.38 -11.90
CA LEU A 245 -21.91 4.01 -11.83
C LEU A 245 -22.31 4.81 -13.06
N ARG A 246 -21.34 5.27 -13.88
CA ARG A 246 -21.60 6.05 -15.08
C ARG A 246 -21.73 5.21 -16.35
N ASP A 247 -21.48 3.90 -16.25
CA ASP A 247 -21.75 2.99 -17.36
C ASP A 247 -23.25 2.84 -17.55
N GLU A 248 -23.67 2.62 -18.81
CA GLU A 248 -25.08 2.53 -19.18
C GLU A 248 -25.83 1.47 -18.35
N GLY A 249 -26.90 1.89 -17.68
CA GLY A 249 -27.74 1.02 -16.86
C GLY A 249 -27.14 0.59 -15.50
N ALA A 250 -25.86 0.86 -15.25
CA ALA A 250 -25.19 0.36 -14.04
C ALA A 250 -25.77 0.93 -12.74
N ARG A 251 -26.05 2.25 -12.69
CA ARG A 251 -26.67 2.88 -11.53
C ARG A 251 -28.05 2.27 -11.22
N GLU A 252 -28.90 2.12 -12.25
CA GLU A 252 -30.23 1.50 -12.09
C GLU A 252 -30.11 0.03 -11.66
N TRP A 253 -29.13 -0.70 -12.19
CA TRP A 253 -28.85 -2.07 -11.75
C TRP A 253 -28.54 -2.12 -10.24
N VAL A 254 -27.67 -1.23 -9.73
CA VAL A 254 -27.36 -1.15 -8.29
C VAL A 254 -28.61 -0.89 -7.50
N VAL A 255 -29.42 0.10 -7.88
CA VAL A 255 -30.68 0.42 -7.17
C VAL A 255 -31.60 -0.79 -7.11
N ARG A 256 -31.84 -1.47 -8.23
CA ARG A 256 -32.66 -2.71 -8.26
C ARG A 256 -32.06 -3.81 -7.41
N ALA A 257 -30.73 -3.97 -7.42
CA ALA A 257 -30.06 -4.99 -6.60
C ALA A 257 -30.43 -4.83 -5.10
N TYR A 258 -30.49 -3.60 -4.59
CA TYR A 258 -30.92 -3.33 -3.21
C TYR A 258 -32.43 -3.52 -2.99
N LEU A 259 -33.27 -3.11 -3.94
CA LEU A 259 -34.72 -3.28 -3.84
C LEU A 259 -35.11 -4.77 -3.78
N ASP A 260 -34.42 -5.60 -4.56
CA ASP A 260 -34.66 -7.04 -4.64
C ASP A 260 -34.08 -7.83 -3.46
N ARG A 261 -33.16 -7.22 -2.68
CA ARG A 261 -32.40 -7.92 -1.63
C ARG A 261 -32.44 -7.15 -0.30
N PRO A 262 -33.45 -7.41 0.54
CA PRO A 262 -33.58 -6.73 1.86
C PRO A 262 -32.38 -6.90 2.79
N TRP A 263 -31.51 -7.89 2.53
CA TRP A 263 -30.30 -8.15 3.29
C TRP A 263 -29.07 -7.31 2.85
N LEU A 264 -29.17 -6.56 1.77
CA LEU A 264 -28.17 -5.55 1.41
C LEU A 264 -28.44 -4.27 2.21
N THR A 265 -27.57 -3.96 3.18
CA THR A 265 -27.77 -2.83 4.10
C THR A 265 -26.62 -1.85 4.11
N ARG A 266 -25.55 -2.11 3.35
CA ARG A 266 -24.37 -1.25 3.27
C ARG A 266 -24.11 -0.82 1.85
N LEU A 267 -23.42 0.31 1.69
CA LEU A 267 -22.90 0.78 0.41
C LEU A 267 -21.45 1.22 0.60
N HIS A 268 -20.56 0.77 -0.27
CA HIS A 268 -19.13 1.05 -0.18
C HIS A 268 -18.59 1.74 -1.43
N ALA A 269 -17.71 2.72 -1.23
CA ALA A 269 -16.85 3.26 -2.27
C ALA A 269 -15.46 3.58 -1.73
N HIS A 270 -14.43 3.30 -2.53
CA HIS A 270 -13.05 3.67 -2.23
C HIS A 270 -12.46 4.39 -3.45
N SER A 271 -12.15 5.68 -3.32
CA SER A 271 -11.81 6.54 -4.45
C SER A 271 -10.34 6.48 -4.87
N GLY A 272 -9.45 6.09 -3.98
CA GLY A 272 -8.03 6.03 -4.28
C GLY A 272 -7.15 6.13 -3.03
N SER A 273 -5.87 6.46 -3.22
CA SER A 273 -4.89 6.53 -2.14
C SER A 273 -3.96 7.74 -2.34
N GLN A 274 -2.64 7.55 -2.27
CA GLN A 274 -1.66 8.63 -2.42
C GLN A 274 -1.86 9.40 -3.71
N GLY A 275 -1.79 10.74 -3.63
CA GLY A 275 -1.96 11.63 -4.76
C GLY A 275 -3.40 12.02 -5.10
N MET A 276 -4.40 11.55 -4.32
CA MET A 276 -5.80 11.98 -4.47
C MET A 276 -6.02 13.33 -3.76
N PRO A 277 -6.59 14.34 -4.45
CA PRO A 277 -7.06 15.57 -3.80
C PRO A 277 -8.23 15.27 -2.84
N LEU A 278 -8.28 15.97 -1.69
CA LEU A 278 -9.35 15.78 -0.70
C LEU A 278 -10.73 16.08 -1.27
N GLU A 279 -10.85 17.10 -2.12
CA GLU A 279 -12.10 17.50 -2.78
C GLU A 279 -12.62 16.41 -3.72
N LEU A 280 -11.70 15.67 -4.37
CA LEU A 280 -12.08 14.55 -5.23
C LEU A 280 -12.57 13.37 -4.39
N MET A 281 -11.92 13.11 -3.25
CA MET A 281 -12.37 12.10 -2.30
C MET A 281 -13.75 12.45 -1.74
N ALA A 282 -13.96 13.71 -1.32
CA ALA A 282 -15.25 14.17 -0.80
C ALA A 282 -16.36 14.08 -1.86
N ARG A 283 -16.09 14.40 -3.13
CA ARG A 283 -17.05 14.22 -4.24
C ARG A 283 -17.43 12.75 -4.44
N ALA A 284 -16.46 11.82 -4.34
CA ALA A 284 -16.77 10.40 -4.45
C ALA A 284 -17.70 9.93 -3.33
N VAL A 285 -17.50 10.44 -2.11
CA VAL A 285 -18.39 10.18 -0.96
C VAL A 285 -19.77 10.79 -1.20
N ALA A 286 -19.87 12.01 -1.74
CA ALA A 286 -21.14 12.67 -2.06
C ALA A 286 -21.95 11.88 -3.10
N GLU A 287 -21.31 11.37 -4.16
CA GLU A 287 -21.99 10.52 -5.16
C GLU A 287 -22.50 9.21 -4.55
N THR A 288 -21.72 8.61 -3.65
CA THR A 288 -22.09 7.38 -2.94
C THR A 288 -23.26 7.63 -1.97
N TYR A 289 -23.21 8.74 -1.23
CA TYR A 289 -24.31 9.18 -0.35
C TYR A 289 -25.58 9.45 -1.14
N GLY A 290 -25.51 10.17 -2.25
CA GLY A 290 -26.66 10.43 -3.12
C GLY A 290 -27.32 9.16 -3.65
N LEU A 291 -26.51 8.14 -3.98
CA LEU A 291 -27.03 6.82 -4.38
C LEU A 291 -27.73 6.10 -3.20
N ALA A 292 -27.19 6.20 -1.99
CA ALA A 292 -27.83 5.62 -0.80
C ALA A 292 -29.18 6.27 -0.49
N GLU A 293 -29.31 7.59 -0.60
CA GLU A 293 -30.55 8.32 -0.43
C GLU A 293 -31.57 7.90 -1.51
N GLU A 294 -31.18 7.82 -2.79
CA GLU A 294 -32.03 7.32 -3.87
C GLU A 294 -32.57 5.91 -3.60
N ILE A 295 -31.70 5.00 -3.15
CA ILE A 295 -32.10 3.62 -2.83
C ILE A 295 -33.09 3.61 -1.66
N ASN A 296 -32.83 4.38 -0.60
CA ASN A 296 -33.70 4.45 0.58
C ASN A 296 -35.08 5.06 0.22
N GLU A 297 -35.12 6.11 -0.59
CA GLU A 297 -36.34 6.72 -1.09
C GLU A 297 -37.15 5.71 -1.92
N ARG A 298 -36.53 5.05 -2.90
CA ARG A 298 -37.23 4.07 -3.77
C ARG A 298 -37.65 2.81 -3.03
N ALA A 299 -36.94 2.43 -1.99
CA ALA A 299 -37.35 1.32 -1.10
C ALA A 299 -38.49 1.69 -0.15
N GLY A 300 -38.78 2.99 0.02
CA GLY A 300 -39.78 3.49 1.00
C GLY A 300 -39.38 3.16 2.44
N ARG A 301 -38.13 2.87 2.69
CA ARG A 301 -37.57 2.53 4.01
C ARG A 301 -36.09 2.78 4.03
N ARG A 302 -35.47 2.80 5.22
CA ARG A 302 -34.01 2.82 5.39
C ARG A 302 -33.44 1.44 5.02
N GLN A 303 -33.21 1.21 3.72
CA GLN A 303 -32.62 -0.01 3.18
C GLN A 303 -31.11 -0.03 3.44
N ILE A 304 -30.44 1.08 3.14
CA ILE A 304 -29.02 1.29 3.48
C ILE A 304 -28.97 2.02 4.80
N ASP A 305 -28.30 1.43 5.77
CA ASP A 305 -28.10 1.97 7.11
C ASP A 305 -26.62 2.32 7.41
N THR A 306 -25.70 1.87 6.56
CA THR A 306 -24.25 2.07 6.76
C THR A 306 -23.56 2.45 5.45
N LEU A 307 -22.75 3.50 5.50
CA LEU A 307 -21.88 3.90 4.41
C LEU A 307 -20.42 3.62 4.75
N ASP A 308 -19.77 2.88 3.88
CA ASP A 308 -18.33 2.63 3.94
C ASP A 308 -17.66 3.54 2.91
N ILE A 309 -16.96 4.55 3.39
CA ILE A 309 -16.34 5.58 2.55
C ILE A 309 -14.90 5.24 2.15
N GLY A 310 -14.44 4.03 2.51
CA GLY A 310 -13.08 3.58 2.23
C GLY A 310 -12.03 4.36 3.02
N GLY A 311 -10.84 4.40 2.48
CA GLY A 311 -9.71 5.12 3.05
C GLY A 311 -9.10 6.10 2.05
N GLY A 312 -7.76 6.08 1.98
CA GLY A 312 -7.05 6.76 0.90
C GLY A 312 -6.44 8.11 1.25
N LEU A 313 -6.61 8.61 2.51
CA LEU A 313 -5.98 9.88 2.91
C LEU A 313 -4.48 9.86 2.57
N PRO A 314 -4.01 10.79 1.71
CA PRO A 314 -2.61 10.85 1.32
C PRO A 314 -1.70 11.25 2.50
N VAL A 315 -0.41 11.07 2.32
CA VAL A 315 0.62 11.39 3.33
C VAL A 315 1.67 12.27 2.69
N ASN A 316 2.12 13.29 3.41
CA ASN A 316 3.25 14.10 3.04
C ASN A 316 4.57 13.32 3.19
N PHE A 317 5.22 13.02 2.09
CA PHE A 317 6.54 12.40 2.05
C PHE A 317 7.70 13.42 1.90
N GLY A 318 7.40 14.72 1.85
CA GLY A 318 8.40 15.78 1.68
C GLY A 318 9.01 16.27 2.99
N SER A 319 8.32 16.15 4.13
CA SER A 319 8.76 16.66 5.43
C SER A 319 8.25 15.78 6.57
N ASP A 320 8.54 16.16 7.83
CA ASP A 320 8.00 15.47 9.01
C ASP A 320 6.54 15.86 9.32
N ALA A 321 5.95 16.81 8.58
CA ALA A 321 4.56 17.24 8.79
C ALA A 321 3.57 16.11 8.48
N HIS A 322 2.54 16.00 9.32
CA HIS A 322 1.42 15.07 9.15
C HIS A 322 0.28 15.75 8.41
N THR A 323 0.43 15.92 7.10
CA THR A 323 -0.56 16.57 6.24
C THR A 323 -0.90 15.72 5.02
N PRO A 324 -2.14 15.80 4.50
CA PRO A 324 -3.31 16.42 5.15
C PRO A 324 -3.71 15.72 6.44
N THR A 325 -4.41 16.40 7.33
CA THR A 325 -4.86 15.85 8.61
C THR A 325 -6.22 15.15 8.50
N TYR A 326 -6.53 14.29 9.46
CA TYR A 326 -7.88 13.71 9.57
C TYR A 326 -8.94 14.77 9.84
N GLU A 327 -8.58 15.82 10.62
CA GLU A 327 -9.48 16.93 10.93
C GLU A 327 -9.86 17.72 9.67
N GLU A 328 -8.88 18.05 8.81
CA GLU A 328 -9.14 18.71 7.53
C GLU A 328 -10.09 17.88 6.66
N TYR A 329 -9.84 16.58 6.57
CA TYR A 329 -10.68 15.69 5.75
C TYR A 329 -12.08 15.49 6.34
N ALA A 330 -12.21 15.25 7.64
CA ALA A 330 -13.51 15.08 8.29
C ALA A 330 -14.37 16.34 8.19
N ARG A 331 -13.77 17.53 8.37
CA ARG A 331 -14.47 18.81 8.20
C ARG A 331 -14.93 19.02 6.76
N LEU A 332 -14.05 18.77 5.78
CA LEU A 332 -14.44 18.86 4.37
C LEU A 332 -15.59 17.92 4.00
N LEU A 333 -15.56 16.68 4.53
CA LEU A 333 -16.67 15.74 4.35
C LEU A 333 -17.97 16.26 4.98
N ALA A 334 -17.93 16.81 6.19
CA ALA A 334 -19.12 17.35 6.87
C ALA A 334 -19.69 18.58 6.14
N GLU A 335 -18.85 19.40 5.54
CA GLU A 335 -19.26 20.53 4.69
C GLU A 335 -19.86 20.06 3.35
N THR A 336 -19.30 19.01 2.74
CA THR A 336 -19.72 18.51 1.42
C THR A 336 -20.93 17.59 1.51
N VAL A 337 -21.05 16.77 2.56
CA VAL A 337 -22.06 15.73 2.75
C VAL A 337 -22.60 15.77 4.19
N PRO A 338 -23.26 16.84 4.62
CA PRO A 338 -23.70 16.98 6.03
C PRO A 338 -24.63 15.86 6.50
N GLY A 339 -25.47 15.32 5.62
CA GLY A 339 -26.38 14.21 5.93
C GLY A 339 -25.69 12.88 6.20
N LEU A 340 -24.40 12.74 5.93
CA LEU A 340 -23.62 11.56 6.32
C LEU A 340 -23.36 11.51 7.84
N PHE A 341 -23.35 12.68 8.49
CA PHE A 341 -22.96 12.88 9.88
C PHE A 341 -24.11 13.18 10.84
N ASP A 342 -25.35 13.21 10.36
CA ASP A 342 -26.56 13.58 11.13
C ASP A 342 -27.14 12.42 11.98
N GLY A 343 -26.48 11.27 12.00
CA GLY A 343 -26.90 10.09 12.77
C GLY A 343 -27.81 9.11 12.04
N ARG A 344 -28.18 9.41 10.79
CA ARG A 344 -29.00 8.49 9.98
C ARG A 344 -28.23 7.28 9.48
N TYR A 345 -26.93 7.40 9.27
CA TYR A 345 -26.06 6.35 8.76
C TYR A 345 -24.98 5.97 9.76
N GLY A 346 -24.72 4.67 9.89
CA GLY A 346 -23.45 4.20 10.41
C GLY A 346 -22.32 4.51 9.40
N LEU A 347 -21.13 4.80 9.90
CA LEU A 347 -19.99 5.16 9.08
C LEU A 347 -18.87 4.13 9.23
N VAL A 348 -18.26 3.72 8.11
CA VAL A 348 -17.03 2.93 8.08
C VAL A 348 -15.96 3.70 7.32
N THR A 349 -14.73 3.68 7.84
CA THR A 349 -13.53 4.21 7.16
C THR A 349 -12.45 3.15 7.11
N GLU A 350 -11.60 3.18 6.05
CA GLU A 350 -10.57 2.14 5.80
C GLU A 350 -9.17 2.74 5.66
N PHE A 351 -8.78 3.62 6.59
CA PHE A 351 -7.45 4.23 6.54
C PHE A 351 -6.35 3.20 6.83
N GLY A 352 -5.31 3.21 6.00
CA GLY A 352 -4.12 2.38 6.15
C GLY A 352 -2.85 3.23 6.24
N ARG A 353 -2.48 3.85 5.11
CA ARG A 353 -1.24 4.64 4.97
C ARG A 353 -1.12 5.74 6.01
N SER A 354 -2.14 6.57 6.15
CA SER A 354 -2.12 7.74 7.04
C SER A 354 -1.96 7.39 8.52
N LEU A 355 -2.37 6.19 8.94
CA LEU A 355 -2.19 5.73 10.32
C LEU A 355 -0.73 5.39 10.66
N LEU A 356 0.06 4.90 9.70
CA LEU A 356 1.34 4.26 10.01
C LEU A 356 2.55 4.83 9.27
N ALA A 357 2.39 5.40 8.06
CA ALA A 357 3.53 5.72 7.21
C ALA A 357 4.59 6.57 7.92
N LYS A 358 4.17 7.64 8.59
CA LYS A 358 5.06 8.59 9.29
C LYS A 358 5.76 7.99 10.52
N HIS A 359 5.33 6.83 10.97
CA HIS A 359 5.76 6.19 12.21
C HIS A 359 6.70 5.00 11.98
N GLY A 360 7.20 4.82 10.76
CA GLY A 360 8.14 3.74 10.43
C GLY A 360 9.43 4.24 9.83
N VAL A 361 10.50 3.50 10.14
CA VAL A 361 11.85 3.72 9.60
C VAL A 361 12.46 2.38 9.25
N VAL A 362 13.09 2.28 8.07
CA VAL A 362 14.03 1.21 7.75
C VAL A 362 15.42 1.76 7.97
N LEU A 363 16.14 1.20 8.94
CA LEU A 363 17.50 1.58 9.32
C LEU A 363 18.49 0.54 8.79
N ALA A 364 19.44 0.96 7.99
CA ALA A 364 20.45 0.08 7.40
C ALA A 364 21.88 0.62 7.58
N ARG A 365 22.78 -0.29 7.91
CA ARG A 365 24.21 0.01 7.98
C ARG A 365 24.80 0.22 6.58
N VAL A 366 25.67 1.20 6.43
CA VAL A 366 26.52 1.39 5.25
C VAL A 366 27.66 0.37 5.32
N GLU A 367 27.60 -0.63 4.45
CA GLU A 367 28.63 -1.67 4.43
C GLU A 367 29.87 -1.18 3.69
N TYR A 368 29.69 -0.48 2.58
CA TYR A 368 30.77 0.11 1.82
C TYR A 368 30.44 1.52 1.36
N ALA A 369 31.43 2.40 1.33
CA ALA A 369 31.38 3.70 0.70
C ALA A 369 32.42 3.76 -0.42
N LYS A 370 32.02 4.17 -1.61
CA LYS A 370 32.91 4.27 -2.79
C LYS A 370 32.54 5.45 -3.66
N SER A 371 33.32 5.69 -4.69
CA SER A 371 33.00 6.66 -5.74
C SER A 371 33.06 6.00 -7.12
N ALA A 372 32.15 6.37 -7.99
CA ALA A 372 32.15 5.98 -9.39
C ALA A 372 31.67 7.17 -10.24
N GLY A 373 32.43 7.50 -11.31
CA GLY A 373 32.11 8.64 -12.18
C GLY A 373 32.01 9.99 -11.45
N GLY A 374 32.74 10.16 -10.35
CA GLY A 374 32.68 11.36 -9.50
C GLY A 374 31.51 11.41 -8.53
N ARG A 375 30.59 10.43 -8.54
CA ARG A 375 29.45 10.30 -7.63
C ARG A 375 29.83 9.46 -6.41
N ALA A 376 29.58 9.98 -5.21
CA ALA A 376 29.68 9.19 -3.98
C ALA A 376 28.53 8.17 -3.91
N ILE A 377 28.82 6.94 -3.49
CA ILE A 377 27.83 5.85 -3.39
C ILE A 377 28.01 5.15 -2.04
N ALA A 378 26.96 5.18 -1.23
CA ALA A 378 26.85 4.39 -0.01
C ALA A 378 26.10 3.08 -0.32
N VAL A 379 26.78 1.94 -0.23
CA VAL A 379 26.18 0.61 -0.41
C VAL A 379 25.70 0.11 0.96
N THR A 380 24.40 -0.12 1.06
CA THR A 380 23.73 -0.51 2.31
C THR A 380 23.03 -1.86 2.18
N HIS A 381 22.44 -2.34 3.27
CA HIS A 381 21.58 -3.52 3.27
C HIS A 381 20.09 -3.20 3.07
N ALA A 382 19.71 -1.93 2.78
CA ALA A 382 18.36 -1.55 2.39
C ALA A 382 18.31 -1.24 0.90
N GLY A 383 17.44 -1.93 0.19
CA GLY A 383 17.22 -1.77 -1.24
C GLY A 383 15.84 -2.31 -1.63
N VAL A 384 15.76 -2.91 -2.80
CA VAL A 384 14.52 -3.40 -3.39
C VAL A 384 13.75 -4.37 -2.50
N GLN A 385 14.44 -5.18 -1.68
CA GLN A 385 13.78 -6.17 -0.81
C GLN A 385 12.86 -5.55 0.25
N VAL A 386 13.09 -4.28 0.62
CA VAL A 386 12.27 -3.53 1.59
C VAL A 386 11.59 -2.32 0.97
N ALA A 387 12.04 -1.83 -0.18
CA ALA A 387 11.57 -0.60 -0.80
C ALA A 387 11.30 -0.76 -2.31
N ALA A 388 10.70 -1.89 -2.72
CA ALA A 388 10.44 -2.21 -4.12
C ALA A 388 9.74 -1.07 -4.88
N ARG A 389 8.76 -0.40 -4.30
CA ARG A 389 8.08 0.73 -4.93
C ARG A 389 9.01 1.89 -5.23
N THR A 390 9.85 2.25 -4.27
CA THR A 390 10.83 3.34 -4.42
C THR A 390 11.84 3.02 -5.49
N VAL A 391 12.37 1.79 -5.50
CA VAL A 391 13.37 1.36 -6.45
C VAL A 391 12.82 1.31 -7.88
N TYR A 392 11.60 0.78 -8.09
CA TYR A 392 11.03 0.65 -9.44
C TYR A 392 10.26 1.89 -9.92
N ALA A 393 9.82 2.75 -9.01
CA ALA A 393 9.09 3.97 -9.35
C ALA A 393 9.51 5.15 -8.47
N PRO A 394 10.79 5.57 -8.51
CA PRO A 394 11.34 6.56 -7.58
C PRO A 394 10.67 7.93 -7.68
N LYS A 395 10.20 8.33 -8.87
CA LYS A 395 9.47 9.59 -9.07
C LYS A 395 8.11 9.61 -8.37
N SER A 396 7.41 8.48 -8.33
CA SER A 396 6.11 8.35 -7.67
C SER A 396 6.22 8.05 -6.18
N TRP A 397 7.34 7.48 -5.74
CA TRP A 397 7.59 7.01 -4.37
C TRP A 397 8.97 7.43 -3.86
N PRO A 398 9.29 8.73 -3.86
CA PRO A 398 10.54 9.17 -3.28
C PRO A 398 10.51 8.93 -1.76
N LEU A 399 11.59 8.37 -1.21
CA LEU A 399 11.79 8.28 0.23
C LEU A 399 12.75 9.38 0.69
N ARG A 400 12.46 9.97 1.84
CA ARG A 400 13.46 10.75 2.56
C ARG A 400 14.45 9.79 3.19
N VAL A 401 15.73 10.13 3.11
CA VAL A 401 16.81 9.38 3.76
C VAL A 401 17.53 10.30 4.74
N ALA A 402 17.66 9.85 5.99
CA ALA A 402 18.45 10.53 7.01
C ALA A 402 19.78 9.77 7.22
N ALA A 403 20.87 10.53 7.41
CA ALA A 403 22.20 10.00 7.69
C ALA A 403 22.47 10.02 9.19
N TYR A 404 22.98 8.90 9.72
CA TYR A 404 23.44 8.77 11.10
C TYR A 404 24.87 8.27 11.15
N ASP A 405 25.65 8.76 12.13
CA ASP A 405 27.01 8.32 12.36
C ASP A 405 27.06 6.89 12.96
N THR A 406 28.27 6.38 13.13
CA THR A 406 28.52 5.06 13.74
C THR A 406 28.02 4.89 15.17
N LYS A 407 27.56 5.98 15.80
CA LYS A 407 26.98 6.00 17.15
C LYS A 407 25.47 6.27 17.13
N GLY A 408 24.86 6.29 15.94
CA GLY A 408 23.42 6.53 15.78
C GLY A 408 22.99 7.97 16.04
N ARG A 409 23.90 8.94 15.97
CA ARG A 409 23.57 10.36 16.05
C ARG A 409 23.35 10.92 14.64
N PRO A 410 22.40 11.85 14.43
CA PRO A 410 22.25 12.53 13.14
C PRO A 410 23.59 13.03 12.65
N LYS A 411 23.97 12.66 11.43
CA LYS A 411 25.28 13.01 10.87
C LYS A 411 25.27 14.49 10.47
N ALA A 412 26.26 15.23 10.94
CA ALA A 412 26.51 16.61 10.57
C ALA A 412 27.68 16.68 9.57
N GLY A 413 27.72 17.74 8.76
CA GLY A 413 28.79 17.98 7.80
C GLY A 413 28.28 18.66 6.54
N PRO A 414 29.15 18.98 5.60
CA PRO A 414 28.73 19.53 4.31
C PRO A 414 27.88 18.51 3.55
N GLU A 415 26.86 19.01 2.88
CA GLU A 415 26.07 18.18 1.98
C GLU A 415 26.83 17.80 0.73
N VAL A 416 26.75 16.53 0.36
CA VAL A 416 27.38 15.95 -0.83
C VAL A 416 26.28 15.22 -1.62
N VAL A 417 26.27 15.40 -2.93
CA VAL A 417 25.39 14.67 -3.82
C VAL A 417 25.86 13.22 -3.90
N GLN A 418 25.05 12.29 -3.42
CA GLN A 418 25.39 10.87 -3.31
C GLN A 418 24.20 9.96 -3.61
N ASP A 419 24.50 8.71 -3.90
CA ASP A 419 23.52 7.64 -4.05
C ASP A 419 23.53 6.73 -2.81
N VAL A 420 22.36 6.25 -2.43
CA VAL A 420 22.19 5.19 -1.41
C VAL A 420 21.73 3.93 -2.13
N ALA A 421 22.62 2.97 -2.28
CA ALA A 421 22.41 1.75 -3.02
C ALA A 421 22.07 0.57 -2.09
N GLY A 422 21.25 -0.35 -2.59
CA GLY A 422 20.88 -1.58 -1.92
C GLY A 422 21.81 -2.76 -2.27
N PRO A 423 21.54 -3.96 -1.72
CA PRO A 423 22.39 -5.14 -1.87
C PRO A 423 22.05 -6.00 -3.08
N ALA A 424 21.00 -5.71 -3.84
CA ALA A 424 20.50 -6.59 -4.89
C ALA A 424 21.35 -6.52 -6.18
N CYS A 425 21.46 -7.65 -6.88
CA CYS A 425 22.31 -7.78 -8.07
C CYS A 425 21.68 -7.20 -9.34
N PHE A 426 21.25 -5.94 -9.30
CA PHE A 426 20.92 -5.15 -10.48
C PHE A 426 21.21 -3.66 -10.26
N ALA A 427 21.57 -2.95 -11.31
CA ALA A 427 22.11 -1.58 -11.21
C ALA A 427 21.08 -0.56 -10.68
N GLY A 428 19.79 -0.83 -10.84
CA GLY A 428 18.70 0.04 -10.37
C GLY A 428 18.33 -0.12 -8.89
N ASP A 429 19.05 -0.94 -8.11
CA ASP A 429 18.78 -1.07 -6.67
C ASP A 429 19.30 0.15 -5.89
N LEU A 430 18.63 1.27 -6.12
CA LEU A 430 18.92 2.56 -5.49
C LEU A 430 17.75 2.98 -4.61
N LEU A 431 18.01 3.05 -3.31
CA LEU A 431 17.05 3.59 -2.33
C LEU A 431 16.91 5.11 -2.49
N ALA A 432 17.99 5.79 -2.84
CA ALA A 432 18.02 7.20 -3.18
C ALA A 432 19.10 7.45 -4.23
N GLU A 433 18.76 8.25 -5.24
CA GLU A 433 19.66 8.64 -6.32
C GLU A 433 19.91 10.14 -6.27
N GLY A 434 21.16 10.57 -6.37
CA GLY A 434 21.56 11.96 -6.48
C GLY A 434 21.11 12.86 -5.32
N ARG A 435 21.07 12.33 -4.09
CA ARG A 435 20.58 13.08 -2.93
C ARG A 435 21.65 13.93 -2.29
N SER A 436 21.33 15.22 -2.06
CA SER A 436 22.14 16.11 -1.24
C SER A 436 21.89 15.78 0.24
N MET A 437 22.93 15.36 0.93
CA MET A 437 22.91 14.99 2.35
C MET A 437 24.34 14.86 2.88
N PRO A 438 24.57 14.87 4.21
CA PRO A 438 25.90 14.60 4.78
C PRO A 438 26.49 13.30 4.26
N LEU A 439 27.78 13.31 3.86
CA LEU A 439 28.44 12.15 3.24
C LEU A 439 28.38 10.93 4.16
N LEU A 440 27.80 9.85 3.66
CA LEU A 440 27.77 8.55 4.34
C LEU A 440 29.10 7.82 4.13
N GLU A 441 29.66 7.31 5.20
CA GLU A 441 30.91 6.55 5.25
C GLU A 441 30.66 5.12 5.71
N GLN A 442 31.63 4.24 5.50
CA GLN A 442 31.55 2.86 5.97
C GLN A 442 31.30 2.81 7.48
N GLY A 443 30.30 2.06 7.90
CA GLY A 443 29.90 1.92 9.28
C GLY A 443 28.84 2.91 9.76
N ASP A 444 28.55 3.97 9.00
CA ASP A 444 27.41 4.86 9.22
C ASP A 444 26.08 4.12 8.95
N TYR A 445 24.96 4.82 9.18
CA TYR A 445 23.65 4.28 8.95
C TYR A 445 22.81 5.22 8.08
N ALA A 446 22.12 4.62 7.11
CA ALA A 446 21.08 5.28 6.32
C ALA A 446 19.70 4.86 6.85
N ALA A 447 18.86 5.84 7.12
CA ALA A 447 17.49 5.62 7.57
C ALA A 447 16.50 6.06 6.50
N ALA A 448 15.77 5.12 5.89
CA ALA A 448 14.64 5.43 5.03
C ALA A 448 13.42 5.76 5.90
N LEU A 449 12.95 6.99 5.80
CA LEU A 449 11.86 7.54 6.61
C LEU A 449 10.50 7.23 6.00
N ASP A 450 9.43 7.43 6.79
CA ASP A 450 8.03 7.30 6.36
C ASP A 450 7.66 5.88 5.84
N THR A 451 8.35 4.85 6.34
CA THR A 451 8.23 3.45 5.90
C THR A 451 7.29 2.60 6.75
N GLY A 452 6.48 3.19 7.62
CA GLY A 452 5.54 2.45 8.48
C GLY A 452 4.39 1.77 7.75
N ALA A 453 4.11 2.15 6.50
CA ALA A 453 3.07 1.55 5.68
C ALA A 453 3.57 1.16 4.29
N TYR A 454 3.24 -0.05 3.84
CA TYR A 454 3.56 -0.65 2.54
C TYR A 454 5.03 -1.03 2.30
N TYR A 455 5.93 -0.80 3.23
CA TYR A 455 7.33 -1.24 3.13
C TYR A 455 7.56 -2.58 3.83
N PHE A 456 6.91 -2.82 4.97
CA PHE A 456 6.94 -4.12 5.64
C PHE A 456 5.97 -5.15 5.07
N ALA A 457 5.05 -4.72 4.21
CA ALA A 457 4.09 -5.55 3.49
C ALA A 457 4.56 -6.01 2.10
N HIS A 458 5.51 -5.29 1.50
CA HIS A 458 5.96 -5.51 0.13
C HIS A 458 7.39 -6.04 0.09
N HIS A 459 7.61 -7.20 0.71
CA HIS A 459 8.90 -7.86 0.58
C HIS A 459 9.09 -8.36 -0.86
N TYR A 460 10.24 -7.99 -1.46
CA TYR A 460 10.66 -8.46 -2.76
C TYR A 460 11.82 -9.43 -2.59
N ALA A 461 11.57 -10.71 -2.85
CA ALA A 461 12.48 -11.82 -2.52
C ALA A 461 13.65 -11.98 -3.52
N TYR A 462 13.99 -10.95 -4.30
CA TYR A 462 15.09 -11.00 -5.24
C TYR A 462 16.42 -11.28 -4.54
N ASN A 463 17.29 -12.10 -5.15
CA ASN A 463 18.50 -12.66 -4.55
C ASN A 463 18.28 -13.44 -3.24
N SER A 464 17.06 -13.88 -2.94
CA SER A 464 16.68 -14.54 -1.68
C SER A 464 17.09 -13.74 -0.44
N LEU A 465 17.05 -12.40 -0.53
CA LEU A 465 17.36 -11.52 0.59
C LEU A 465 16.31 -11.67 1.69
N ALA A 466 16.77 -11.92 2.91
CA ALA A 466 15.90 -12.17 4.05
C ALA A 466 15.09 -10.94 4.45
N ARG A 467 13.86 -11.15 4.93
CA ARG A 467 13.06 -10.11 5.56
C ARG A 467 13.73 -9.65 6.85
N PRO A 468 13.97 -8.34 7.07
CA PRO A 468 14.59 -7.86 8.29
C PRO A 468 13.66 -7.99 9.50
N GLY A 469 14.25 -8.01 10.69
CA GLY A 469 13.54 -7.87 11.94
C GLY A 469 12.85 -6.51 12.06
N ILE A 470 11.71 -6.46 12.74
CA ILE A 470 10.95 -5.24 13.00
C ILE A 470 10.75 -5.09 14.50
N TYR A 471 11.02 -3.89 15.00
CA TYR A 471 10.91 -3.55 16.40
C TYR A 471 10.02 -2.34 16.61
N GLY A 472 9.06 -2.44 17.53
CA GLY A 472 8.32 -1.29 18.03
C GLY A 472 9.14 -0.58 19.11
N PHE A 473 9.17 0.74 19.10
CA PHE A 473 9.85 1.52 20.14
C PHE A 473 8.93 2.51 20.82
N GLY A 474 9.26 2.84 22.06
CA GLY A 474 8.57 3.85 22.86
C GLY A 474 9.35 4.16 24.13
N PRO A 475 8.88 5.11 24.95
CA PRO A 475 9.55 5.48 26.19
C PRO A 475 9.58 4.31 27.17
N ASP A 476 10.69 4.17 27.91
CA ASP A 476 10.86 3.17 28.96
C ASP A 476 10.31 3.61 30.32
N GLY A 477 9.89 4.88 30.45
CA GLY A 477 9.43 5.48 31.70
C GLY A 477 10.54 6.07 32.57
N ALA A 478 11.81 5.83 32.22
CA ALA A 478 12.99 6.37 32.95
C ALA A 478 13.77 7.42 32.11
N GLY A 479 13.20 7.85 30.97
CA GLY A 479 13.81 8.81 30.05
C GLY A 479 14.62 8.17 28.94
N GLY A 480 14.57 6.83 28.80
CA GLY A 480 15.19 6.07 27.73
C GLY A 480 14.16 5.49 26.74
N VAL A 481 14.67 4.65 25.82
CA VAL A 481 13.90 3.95 24.80
C VAL A 481 13.91 2.45 25.06
N ARG A 482 12.71 1.86 25.11
CA ARG A 482 12.51 0.41 25.11
C ARG A 482 12.07 -0.08 23.74
N PHE A 483 12.44 -1.30 23.41
CA PHE A 483 12.02 -1.97 22.19
C PHE A 483 11.19 -3.22 22.51
N ALA A 484 10.28 -3.53 21.58
CA ALA A 484 9.54 -4.78 21.57
C ALA A 484 9.66 -5.42 20.19
N VAL A 485 9.86 -6.73 20.13
CA VAL A 485 9.89 -7.47 18.86
C VAL A 485 8.47 -7.46 18.26
N VAL A 486 8.35 -6.95 17.03
CA VAL A 486 7.14 -7.00 16.22
C VAL A 486 7.18 -8.18 15.26
N ARG A 487 8.33 -8.40 14.63
CA ARG A 487 8.64 -9.56 13.79
C ARG A 487 10.12 -9.88 13.88
N THR A 488 10.46 -11.15 14.11
CA THR A 488 11.84 -11.63 14.04
C THR A 488 12.38 -11.55 12.61
N PRO A 489 13.72 -11.41 12.43
CA PRO A 489 14.32 -11.58 11.10
C PRO A 489 13.96 -12.95 10.52
N GLN A 490 13.78 -13.03 9.20
CA GLN A 490 13.60 -14.30 8.51
C GLN A 490 14.90 -15.12 8.58
N THR A 491 14.80 -16.39 8.92
CA THR A 491 15.92 -17.32 8.98
C THR A 491 16.25 -17.90 7.60
N LEU A 492 17.47 -18.40 7.42
CA LEU A 492 17.86 -19.12 6.21
C LEU A 492 17.05 -20.40 6.01
N ASP A 493 16.70 -21.10 7.09
CA ASP A 493 15.86 -22.29 7.04
C ASP A 493 14.44 -21.98 6.53
N GLU A 494 13.85 -20.84 6.92
CA GLU A 494 12.57 -20.37 6.39
C GLU A 494 12.67 -20.08 4.89
N ILE A 495 13.77 -19.46 4.41
CA ILE A 495 14.00 -19.24 2.98
C ILE A 495 14.10 -20.55 2.22
N VAL A 496 14.84 -21.52 2.74
CA VAL A 496 14.96 -22.88 2.15
C VAL A 496 13.60 -23.56 2.12
N ALA A 497 12.82 -23.50 3.20
CA ALA A 497 11.49 -24.10 3.29
C ALA A 497 10.52 -23.48 2.27
N GLU A 498 10.46 -22.15 2.19
CA GLU A 498 9.62 -21.41 1.22
C GLU A 498 10.03 -21.71 -0.24
N SER A 499 11.31 -22.05 -0.47
CA SER A 499 11.86 -22.40 -1.79
C SER A 499 11.77 -23.89 -2.14
N GLY A 500 10.96 -24.64 -1.43
CA GLY A 500 10.72 -26.06 -1.72
C GLY A 500 11.80 -27.02 -1.21
N GLY A 501 12.53 -26.66 -0.14
CA GLY A 501 13.60 -27.50 0.42
C GLY A 501 13.16 -28.92 0.76
N SER A 502 11.91 -29.14 1.21
CA SER A 502 11.33 -30.46 1.44
C SER A 502 11.09 -31.30 0.17
N HIS A 503 11.18 -30.69 -1.01
CA HIS A 503 10.93 -31.31 -2.32
C HIS A 503 12.19 -31.33 -3.21
N ALA A 504 13.39 -31.26 -2.62
CA ALA A 504 14.64 -31.13 -3.36
C ALA A 504 14.87 -32.21 -4.44
N GLY A 505 14.40 -33.44 -4.22
CA GLY A 505 14.50 -34.58 -5.18
C GLY A 505 13.38 -34.63 -6.21
N SER A 506 12.28 -33.87 -6.04
CA SER A 506 11.04 -34.11 -6.82
C SER A 506 11.19 -34.01 -8.34
N LEU A 507 12.10 -33.22 -8.85
CA LEU A 507 12.35 -33.09 -10.29
C LEU A 507 13.38 -34.09 -10.80
N THR A 508 14.37 -34.50 -9.98
CA THR A 508 15.39 -35.49 -10.35
C THR A 508 14.78 -36.90 -10.34
N ASP A 509 13.79 -37.16 -9.50
CA ASP A 509 13.10 -38.45 -9.37
C ASP A 509 12.04 -38.68 -10.48
N MET A 510 11.86 -37.70 -11.39
CA MET A 510 10.98 -37.84 -12.57
C MET A 510 11.64 -38.59 -13.74
N PHE A 511 12.95 -38.77 -13.72
CA PHE A 511 13.77 -39.38 -14.75
C PHE A 511 14.62 -40.51 -14.18
#